data_7dfed5b6798b2ceb3873fcdd0f8cb7c7
#
_entry.id   7dfed5b6798b2ceb3873fcdd0f8cb7c7
#
_cell.length_a   1.000
_cell.length_b   1.000
_cell.length_c   1.000
_cell.angle_alpha   90.00
_cell.angle_beta   90.00
_cell.angle_gamma   90.00
#
_symmetry.space_group_name_H-M   'P 1'
#
loop_
_entity.id
_entity.type
_entity.pdbx_description
1 polymer ?
#
loop_
_entity_poly.entity_id
_entity_poly.type
_entity_poly.pdbx_seq_one_letter_code
_entity_poly.pdbx_strand_id
1 'polypeptide(L)'
;MSRDIERNFFPDNKNNFRHIREDEIIASYLKHKNTRKAKLVVYTCITNDYDDLSNMPTHYYAHKDADYVCFTDNETHIKSGQVGIWQIRPLEYTRGDSTRNNRWHKTHPHVLFPEYEESIYIDSNINILSDYLFKVIKQTGSPLVLPKHPKNICIYSEYKDVTSAKLDSLELIIQERKILEDSGMPENYGFCENNVLFRKHHDANIKNMMDEWWNMITNYSKRDQLSLVYILWKNGILPQNITFENTRFLINDFYVFGHQKGR
;
A
#
# COMPACT_ATOMS: atom_id res chain seq x y z
N MET A 1 2.93 -1.61 25.24
CA MET A 1 1.76 -2.42 24.78
C MET A 1 2.02 -2.76 23.33
N SER A 2 2.68 -3.84 23.19
CA SER A 2 3.54 -4.23 22.14
C SER A 2 2.95 -5.43 21.38
N ARG A 3 3.76 -6.16 20.70
CA ARG A 3 3.59 -7.34 19.85
C ARG A 3 2.43 -8.31 20.16
N ASP A 4 1.87 -8.31 21.38
CA ASP A 4 0.81 -9.23 21.80
C ASP A 4 -0.60 -8.80 21.37
N ILE A 5 -0.81 -7.51 21.06
CA ILE A 5 -2.10 -7.02 20.57
C ILE A 5 -2.32 -7.46 19.12
N GLU A 6 -1.27 -7.48 18.29
CA GLU A 6 -1.40 -7.95 16.91
C GLU A 6 -1.66 -9.46 16.83
N ARG A 7 -1.15 -10.26 17.76
CA ARG A 7 -1.38 -11.72 17.79
C ARG A 7 -2.76 -12.12 18.31
N ASN A 8 -3.37 -11.31 19.18
CA ASN A 8 -4.65 -11.65 19.79
C ASN A 8 -5.88 -11.22 18.97
N PHE A 9 -5.70 -10.34 17.97
CA PHE A 9 -6.81 -9.91 17.10
C PHE A 9 -7.09 -10.83 15.91
N PHE A 10 -6.17 -11.74 15.59
CA PHE A 10 -6.33 -12.69 14.50
C PHE A 10 -6.15 -14.12 15.06
N PRO A 11 -7.23 -14.76 15.54
CA PRO A 11 -7.16 -16.21 15.70
C PRO A 11 -6.76 -16.81 14.36
N ASP A 12 -5.96 -17.88 14.42
CA ASP A 12 -5.50 -18.66 13.26
C ASP A 12 -6.66 -19.13 12.36
N ASN A 13 -7.28 -18.20 11.65
CA ASN A 13 -8.37 -18.44 10.72
C ASN A 13 -7.88 -18.98 9.36
N LYS A 14 -6.62 -19.46 9.30
CA LYS A 14 -6.09 -20.20 8.14
C LYS A 14 -7.01 -21.34 7.67
N ASN A 15 -7.84 -21.86 8.56
CA ASN A 15 -8.69 -23.02 8.25
C ASN A 15 -10.04 -22.65 7.61
N ASN A 16 -10.57 -21.44 7.79
CA ASN A 16 -11.89 -21.09 7.24
C ASN A 16 -11.86 -20.66 5.76
N PHE A 17 -10.70 -20.24 5.24
CA PHE A 17 -10.54 -19.84 3.84
C PHE A 17 -10.03 -20.97 2.93
N ARG A 18 -9.69 -22.15 3.46
CA ARG A 18 -9.16 -23.30 2.70
C ARG A 18 -10.14 -23.95 1.72
N HIS A 19 -11.40 -23.52 1.70
CA HIS A 19 -12.40 -24.08 0.79
C HIS A 19 -12.59 -23.30 -0.51
N ILE A 20 -11.98 -22.11 -0.63
CA ILE A 20 -11.94 -21.39 -1.90
C ILE A 20 -10.76 -21.98 -2.69
N ARG A 21 -11.05 -22.60 -3.83
CA ARG A 21 -10.01 -23.15 -4.70
C ARG A 21 -9.26 -21.99 -5.35
N GLU A 22 -8.13 -21.65 -4.77
CA GLU A 22 -7.22 -20.61 -5.27
C GLU A 22 -6.88 -20.82 -6.73
N ASP A 23 -6.63 -22.07 -7.14
CA ASP A 23 -6.34 -22.45 -8.52
C ASP A 23 -7.49 -22.07 -9.48
N GLU A 24 -8.74 -22.16 -9.06
CA GLU A 24 -9.89 -21.77 -9.90
C GLU A 24 -9.96 -20.25 -10.09
N ILE A 25 -9.64 -19.48 -9.05
CA ILE A 25 -9.60 -18.01 -9.14
C ILE A 25 -8.49 -17.59 -10.10
N ILE A 26 -7.30 -18.16 -9.94
CA ILE A 26 -6.14 -17.88 -10.80
C ILE A 26 -6.48 -18.25 -12.25
N ALA A 27 -6.96 -19.45 -12.50
CA ALA A 27 -7.29 -19.91 -13.83
C ALA A 27 -8.38 -19.06 -14.50
N SER A 28 -9.43 -18.71 -13.75
CA SER A 28 -10.50 -17.83 -14.21
C SER A 28 -9.98 -16.45 -14.56
N TYR A 29 -9.17 -15.86 -13.69
CA TYR A 29 -8.58 -14.54 -13.91
C TYR A 29 -7.67 -14.53 -15.15
N LEU A 30 -6.73 -15.47 -15.26
CA LEU A 30 -5.78 -15.56 -16.38
C LEU A 30 -6.49 -15.77 -17.73
N LYS A 31 -7.57 -16.52 -17.74
CA LYS A 31 -8.41 -16.69 -18.94
C LYS A 31 -9.02 -15.39 -19.42
N HIS A 32 -9.50 -14.53 -18.49
CA HIS A 32 -10.12 -13.25 -18.84
C HIS A 32 -9.08 -12.16 -19.15
N LYS A 33 -7.92 -12.18 -18.49
CA LYS A 33 -6.84 -11.21 -18.69
C LYS A 33 -6.47 -11.04 -20.17
N ASN A 34 -6.35 -12.13 -20.91
CA ASN A 34 -5.89 -12.13 -22.29
C ASN A 34 -6.93 -11.60 -23.30
N THR A 35 -8.17 -11.36 -22.89
CA THR A 35 -9.28 -10.95 -23.77
C THR A 35 -9.67 -9.48 -23.64
N ARG A 36 -8.97 -8.70 -22.80
CA ARG A 36 -9.33 -7.31 -22.48
C ARG A 36 -8.12 -6.40 -22.42
N LYS A 37 -8.37 -5.08 -22.51
CA LYS A 37 -7.40 -4.03 -22.16
C LYS A 37 -7.84 -3.43 -20.81
N ALA A 38 -7.10 -3.70 -19.74
CA ALA A 38 -7.39 -3.15 -18.43
C ALA A 38 -7.06 -1.66 -18.38
N LYS A 39 -7.87 -0.90 -17.64
CA LYS A 39 -7.61 0.51 -17.32
C LYS A 39 -7.07 0.68 -15.90
N LEU A 40 -7.22 -0.34 -15.08
CA LEU A 40 -6.82 -0.39 -13.68
C LEU A 40 -5.70 -1.41 -13.50
N VAL A 41 -4.67 -1.04 -12.76
CA VAL A 41 -3.63 -1.94 -12.27
C VAL A 41 -3.65 -2.00 -10.74
N VAL A 42 -3.65 -3.21 -10.19
CA VAL A 42 -3.36 -3.48 -8.78
C VAL A 42 -1.89 -3.90 -8.70
N TYR A 43 -1.10 -3.26 -7.83
CA TYR A 43 0.31 -3.57 -7.80
C TYR A 43 0.89 -3.53 -6.38
N THR A 44 1.99 -4.24 -6.22
CA THR A 44 2.81 -4.26 -5.01
C THR A 44 4.29 -4.21 -5.36
N CYS A 45 5.13 -3.97 -4.36
CA CYS A 45 6.57 -4.03 -4.51
C CYS A 45 7.17 -4.77 -3.29
N ILE A 46 7.98 -5.79 -3.54
CA ILE A 46 8.67 -6.57 -2.52
C ILE A 46 10.17 -6.47 -2.76
N THR A 47 10.90 -5.92 -1.79
CA THR A 47 12.35 -5.74 -1.85
C THR A 47 13.04 -6.50 -0.73
N ASN A 48 14.25 -7.02 -1.03
CA ASN A 48 15.10 -7.70 -0.05
C ASN A 48 14.38 -8.88 0.65
N ASP A 49 13.55 -9.62 -0.10
CA ASP A 49 12.74 -10.75 0.42
C ASP A 49 12.00 -10.40 1.73
N TYR A 50 11.48 -9.16 1.84
CA TYR A 50 10.76 -8.71 3.03
C TYR A 50 9.50 -9.54 3.26
N ASP A 51 8.83 -9.90 2.17
CA ASP A 51 7.76 -10.88 2.08
C ASP A 51 8.02 -11.79 0.89
N ASP A 52 7.50 -13.02 0.93
CA ASP A 52 7.61 -13.96 -0.19
C ASP A 52 6.21 -14.19 -0.78
N LEU A 53 6.04 -13.80 -2.02
CA LEU A 53 4.78 -13.90 -2.73
C LEU A 53 4.30 -15.36 -2.89
N SER A 54 5.23 -16.33 -2.97
CA SER A 54 4.89 -17.76 -3.07
C SER A 54 4.28 -18.32 -1.80
N ASN A 55 4.65 -17.75 -0.65
CA ASN A 55 4.17 -18.18 0.67
C ASN A 55 2.98 -17.35 1.17
N MET A 56 2.64 -16.29 0.44
CA MET A 56 1.46 -15.47 0.73
C MET A 56 0.31 -15.98 -0.12
N PRO A 57 -0.87 -16.17 0.48
CA PRO A 57 -2.03 -16.54 -0.31
C PRO A 57 -2.21 -15.50 -1.42
N THR A 58 -2.36 -15.95 -2.62
CA THR A 58 -2.83 -15.12 -3.71
C THR A 58 -4.19 -14.57 -3.34
N HIS A 59 -4.59 -13.46 -3.95
CA HIS A 59 -5.89 -12.89 -3.63
C HIS A 59 -7.00 -13.90 -3.83
N TYR A 60 -7.84 -14.07 -2.81
CA TYR A 60 -9.06 -14.87 -2.93
C TYR A 60 -10.13 -14.19 -3.79
N TYR A 61 -9.89 -12.94 -4.17
CA TYR A 61 -10.70 -12.21 -5.12
C TYR A 61 -9.80 -11.50 -6.12
N ALA A 62 -9.97 -11.80 -7.40
CA ALA A 62 -9.31 -11.10 -8.50
C ALA A 62 -10.34 -10.33 -9.31
N HIS A 63 -10.23 -8.99 -9.32
CA HIS A 63 -11.13 -8.15 -10.11
C HIS A 63 -10.89 -8.39 -11.60
N LYS A 64 -11.94 -8.76 -12.32
CA LYS A 64 -11.84 -9.16 -13.74
C LYS A 64 -11.30 -8.07 -14.68
N ASP A 65 -11.45 -6.80 -14.33
CA ASP A 65 -11.05 -5.65 -15.15
C ASP A 65 -9.76 -4.98 -14.63
N ALA A 66 -9.03 -5.60 -13.73
CA ALA A 66 -7.74 -5.13 -13.22
C ALA A 66 -6.60 -6.06 -13.63
N ASP A 67 -5.41 -5.51 -13.92
CA ASP A 67 -4.19 -6.29 -14.01
C ASP A 67 -3.46 -6.27 -12.68
N TYR A 68 -2.68 -7.32 -12.39
CA TYR A 68 -1.95 -7.48 -11.14
C TYR A 68 -0.45 -7.55 -11.44
N VAL A 69 0.33 -6.66 -10.82
CA VAL A 69 1.79 -6.56 -11.04
C VAL A 69 2.53 -6.54 -9.71
N CYS A 70 3.57 -7.35 -9.59
CA CYS A 70 4.49 -7.32 -8.46
C CYS A 70 5.89 -6.95 -8.95
N PHE A 71 6.44 -5.86 -8.41
CA PHE A 71 7.85 -5.52 -8.57
C PHE A 71 8.67 -6.19 -7.48
N THR A 72 9.81 -6.77 -7.85
CA THR A 72 10.68 -7.45 -6.88
C THR A 72 12.13 -7.50 -7.35
N ASP A 73 13.05 -7.71 -6.40
CA ASP A 73 14.45 -8.06 -6.62
C ASP A 73 14.71 -9.57 -6.44
N ASN A 74 13.67 -10.37 -6.19
CA ASN A 74 13.81 -11.82 -6.09
C ASN A 74 13.99 -12.46 -7.48
N GLU A 75 15.20 -12.96 -7.76
CA GLU A 75 15.56 -13.53 -9.06
C GLU A 75 14.71 -14.74 -9.47
N THR A 76 14.27 -15.56 -8.51
CA THR A 76 13.42 -16.72 -8.80
C THR A 76 12.08 -16.29 -9.33
N HIS A 77 11.46 -15.31 -8.71
CA HIS A 77 10.20 -14.75 -9.17
C HIS A 77 10.36 -14.03 -10.53
N ILE A 78 11.43 -13.25 -10.71
CA ILE A 78 11.72 -12.56 -11.98
C ILE A 78 11.86 -13.58 -13.12
N LYS A 79 12.60 -14.67 -12.90
CA LYS A 79 12.77 -15.75 -13.91
C LYS A 79 11.45 -16.46 -14.22
N SER A 80 10.55 -16.61 -13.26
CA SER A 80 9.24 -17.22 -13.49
C SER A 80 8.30 -16.32 -14.30
N GLY A 81 8.44 -14.99 -14.18
CA GLY A 81 7.60 -13.99 -14.83
C GLY A 81 6.14 -13.93 -14.30
N GLN A 82 5.70 -14.95 -13.54
CA GLN A 82 4.33 -15.06 -13.02
C GLN A 82 4.32 -15.82 -11.70
N VAL A 83 3.57 -15.31 -10.72
CA VAL A 83 3.25 -16.01 -9.46
C VAL A 83 1.76 -15.81 -9.17
N GLY A 84 0.97 -16.86 -9.21
CA GLY A 84 -0.50 -16.77 -9.09
C GLY A 84 -1.08 -15.80 -10.13
N ILE A 85 -1.85 -14.80 -9.68
CA ILE A 85 -2.40 -13.76 -10.55
C ILE A 85 -1.40 -12.65 -10.88
N TRP A 86 -0.24 -12.60 -10.21
CA TRP A 86 0.74 -11.54 -10.31
C TRP A 86 1.68 -11.71 -11.50
N GLN A 87 1.72 -10.74 -12.38
CA GLN A 87 2.81 -10.58 -13.34
C GLN A 87 4.03 -10.02 -12.58
N ILE A 88 5.16 -10.70 -12.69
CA ILE A 88 6.39 -10.28 -12.02
C ILE A 88 7.19 -9.35 -12.93
N ARG A 89 7.63 -8.24 -12.35
CA ARG A 89 8.54 -7.28 -13.00
C ARG A 89 9.76 -7.02 -12.10
N PRO A 90 10.96 -6.85 -12.65
CA PRO A 90 12.11 -6.40 -11.89
C PRO A 90 11.88 -4.98 -11.37
N LEU A 91 12.66 -4.57 -10.36
CA LEU A 91 12.63 -3.20 -9.87
C LEU A 91 13.06 -2.21 -10.94
N GLU A 92 12.30 -1.13 -11.13
CA GLU A 92 12.64 -0.02 -12.03
C GLU A 92 13.53 1.03 -11.34
N TYR A 93 13.55 1.05 -10.01
CA TYR A 93 14.37 1.96 -9.22
C TYR A 93 15.13 1.18 -8.13
N THR A 94 16.46 1.32 -8.14
CA THR A 94 17.39 0.59 -7.25
C THR A 94 18.45 1.49 -6.62
N ARG A 95 18.22 2.82 -6.59
CA ARG A 95 19.23 3.82 -6.18
C ARG A 95 19.21 4.11 -4.68
N GLY A 96 18.21 3.65 -3.96
CA GLY A 96 18.06 3.81 -2.51
C GLY A 96 18.37 2.52 -1.74
N ASP A 97 18.18 2.57 -0.42
CA ASP A 97 18.05 1.34 0.38
C ASP A 97 16.77 0.57 -0.02
N SER A 98 16.64 -0.68 0.42
CA SER A 98 15.53 -1.54 0.04
C SER A 98 14.16 -0.92 0.36
N THR A 99 14.04 -0.20 1.48
CA THR A 99 12.80 0.49 1.85
C THR A 99 12.51 1.63 0.88
N ARG A 100 13.49 2.48 0.57
CA ARG A 100 13.30 3.58 -0.40
C ARG A 100 13.04 3.06 -1.81
N ASN A 101 13.69 1.98 -2.22
CA ASN A 101 13.39 1.34 -3.51
C ASN A 101 11.93 0.88 -3.57
N ASN A 102 11.40 0.26 -2.51
CA ASN A 102 9.99 -0.08 -2.41
C ASN A 102 9.09 1.19 -2.47
N ARG A 103 9.43 2.23 -1.69
CA ARG A 103 8.63 3.47 -1.64
C ARG A 103 8.62 4.26 -2.95
N TRP A 104 9.69 4.18 -3.74
CA TRP A 104 9.70 4.77 -5.07
C TRP A 104 8.62 4.11 -5.96
N HIS A 105 8.55 2.78 -5.99
CA HIS A 105 7.52 2.07 -6.73
C HIS A 105 6.12 2.43 -6.22
N LYS A 106 5.97 2.60 -4.91
CA LYS A 106 4.69 3.00 -4.29
C LYS A 106 4.25 4.39 -4.73
N THR A 107 5.16 5.33 -4.91
CA THR A 107 4.87 6.74 -5.20
C THR A 107 4.83 7.09 -6.69
N HIS A 108 5.34 6.25 -7.60
CA HIS A 108 5.50 6.57 -9.02
C HIS A 108 4.66 5.71 -9.97
N PRO A 109 3.36 5.45 -9.71
CA PRO A 109 2.55 4.66 -10.66
C PRO A 109 2.40 5.34 -12.02
N HIS A 110 2.45 6.67 -12.08
CA HIS A 110 2.40 7.44 -13.33
C HIS A 110 3.60 7.21 -14.25
N VAL A 111 4.73 6.75 -13.70
CA VAL A 111 5.93 6.35 -14.46
C VAL A 111 5.87 4.86 -14.80
N LEU A 112 5.47 4.02 -13.82
CA LEU A 112 5.46 2.57 -13.94
C LEU A 112 4.37 2.05 -14.88
N PHE A 113 3.26 2.78 -15.01
CA PHE A 113 2.04 2.33 -15.66
C PHE A 113 1.43 3.41 -16.57
N PRO A 114 2.18 3.93 -17.55
CA PRO A 114 1.70 4.98 -18.42
C PRO A 114 0.47 4.58 -19.26
N GLU A 115 0.25 3.27 -19.44
CA GLU A 115 -0.85 2.70 -20.23
C GLU A 115 -2.16 2.49 -19.44
N TYR A 116 -2.14 2.63 -18.10
CA TYR A 116 -3.33 2.49 -17.24
C TYR A 116 -3.85 3.86 -16.81
N GLU A 117 -5.14 3.98 -16.61
CA GLU A 117 -5.79 5.22 -16.12
C GLU A 117 -5.74 5.32 -14.60
N GLU A 118 -5.79 4.18 -13.91
CA GLU A 118 -5.95 4.06 -12.47
C GLU A 118 -5.00 3.00 -11.89
N SER A 119 -4.57 3.21 -10.66
CA SER A 119 -3.74 2.26 -9.94
C SER A 119 -4.19 2.06 -8.50
N ILE A 120 -4.05 0.85 -8.00
CA ILE A 120 -4.16 0.50 -6.59
C ILE A 120 -2.84 -0.13 -6.15
N TYR A 121 -2.09 0.58 -5.31
CA TYR A 121 -0.99 -0.03 -4.57
C TYR A 121 -1.56 -0.75 -3.35
N ILE A 122 -1.04 -1.92 -3.07
CA ILE A 122 -1.30 -2.64 -1.81
C ILE A 122 0.02 -3.13 -1.22
N ASP A 123 0.16 -3.09 0.10
CA ASP A 123 1.27 -3.76 0.78
C ASP A 123 1.18 -5.27 0.54
N SER A 124 2.32 -5.93 0.38
CA SER A 124 2.42 -7.35 0.01
C SER A 124 1.73 -8.30 1.00
N ASN A 125 1.54 -7.86 2.24
CA ASN A 125 0.88 -8.63 3.29
C ASN A 125 -0.65 -8.47 3.34
N ILE A 126 -1.26 -7.85 2.31
CA ILE A 126 -2.71 -7.67 2.23
C ILE A 126 -3.30 -8.57 1.15
N ASN A 127 -4.32 -9.34 1.51
CA ASN A 127 -5.12 -10.13 0.59
C ASN A 127 -6.52 -9.53 0.46
N ILE A 128 -6.97 -9.33 -0.78
CA ILE A 128 -8.33 -8.86 -1.09
C ILE A 128 -9.25 -10.08 -1.16
N LEU A 129 -10.33 -10.09 -0.37
CA LEU A 129 -11.26 -11.22 -0.25
C LEU A 129 -12.56 -10.99 -1.02
N SER A 130 -12.91 -9.75 -1.34
CA SER A 130 -14.17 -9.40 -1.99
C SER A 130 -14.01 -8.22 -2.97
N ASP A 131 -15.10 -7.84 -3.61
CA ASP A 131 -15.15 -6.67 -4.50
C ASP A 131 -15.35 -5.33 -3.75
N TYR A 132 -15.37 -5.34 -2.42
CA TYR A 132 -15.62 -4.17 -1.58
C TYR A 132 -14.70 -3.00 -1.91
N LEU A 133 -13.37 -3.26 -2.03
CA LEU A 133 -12.39 -2.22 -2.33
C LEU A 133 -12.75 -1.45 -3.61
N PHE A 134 -13.11 -2.17 -4.66
CA PHE A 134 -13.46 -1.58 -5.96
C PHE A 134 -14.79 -0.81 -5.90
N LYS A 135 -15.74 -1.29 -5.09
CA LYS A 135 -17.02 -0.60 -4.85
C LYS A 135 -16.84 0.68 -4.07
N VAL A 136 -16.06 0.66 -2.97
CA VAL A 136 -15.87 1.84 -2.12
C VAL A 136 -15.06 2.93 -2.84
N ILE A 137 -14.06 2.57 -3.65
CA ILE A 137 -13.35 3.51 -4.52
C ILE A 137 -14.32 4.22 -5.47
N LYS A 138 -15.19 3.45 -6.13
CA LYS A 138 -16.21 4.02 -7.03
C LYS A 138 -17.21 4.92 -6.30
N GLN A 139 -17.64 4.54 -5.10
CA GLN A 139 -18.57 5.31 -4.27
C GLN A 139 -17.96 6.63 -3.77
N THR A 140 -16.68 6.59 -3.38
CA THR A 140 -15.95 7.78 -2.93
C THR A 140 -15.79 8.79 -4.07
N GLY A 141 -15.56 8.31 -5.29
CA GLY A 141 -15.41 9.16 -6.49
C GLY A 141 -14.16 10.05 -6.47
N SER A 142 -13.34 9.96 -5.42
CA SER A 142 -12.12 10.75 -5.27
C SER A 142 -10.99 10.22 -6.17
N PRO A 143 -10.10 11.08 -6.68
CA PRO A 143 -8.92 10.64 -7.41
C PRO A 143 -7.84 9.99 -6.52
N LEU A 144 -7.98 10.09 -5.21
CA LEU A 144 -7.14 9.44 -4.20
C LEU A 144 -8.03 8.82 -3.12
N VAL A 145 -7.85 7.52 -2.82
CA VAL A 145 -8.61 6.82 -1.77
C VAL A 145 -7.67 5.91 -0.98
N LEU A 146 -7.79 5.98 0.36
CA LEU A 146 -6.97 5.22 1.32
C LEU A 146 -7.83 4.67 2.45
N PRO A 147 -7.36 3.70 3.25
CA PRO A 147 -8.02 3.34 4.50
C PRO A 147 -7.71 4.35 5.62
N LYS A 148 -8.62 4.46 6.56
CA LYS A 148 -8.37 5.15 7.84
C LYS A 148 -7.25 4.45 8.60
N HIS A 149 -6.49 5.21 9.40
CA HIS A 149 -5.53 4.59 10.29
C HIS A 149 -6.26 3.84 11.45
N PRO A 150 -5.81 2.64 11.84
CA PRO A 150 -6.55 1.81 12.81
C PRO A 150 -6.55 2.36 14.23
N LYS A 151 -5.57 3.17 14.58
CA LYS A 151 -5.31 3.62 15.96
C LYS A 151 -5.19 5.13 16.07
N ASN A 152 -4.33 5.74 15.24
CA ASN A 152 -3.99 7.15 15.36
C ASN A 152 -4.94 8.00 14.50
N ILE A 153 -5.32 9.15 15.03
CA ILE A 153 -6.10 10.19 14.33
C ILE A 153 -5.24 11.43 14.04
N CYS A 154 -3.99 11.41 14.48
CA CYS A 154 -3.06 12.52 14.42
C CYS A 154 -1.66 12.03 14.03
N ILE A 155 -1.05 12.69 13.07
CA ILE A 155 0.31 12.37 12.62
C ILE A 155 1.34 12.52 13.75
N TYR A 156 1.16 13.49 14.66
CA TYR A 156 2.08 13.69 15.78
C TYR A 156 2.08 12.53 16.78
N SER A 157 0.98 11.78 16.88
CA SER A 157 0.95 10.54 17.64
C SER A 157 1.75 9.43 16.95
N GLU A 158 1.68 9.35 15.62
CA GLU A 158 2.50 8.40 14.85
C GLU A 158 4.00 8.69 15.00
N TYR A 159 4.43 9.96 14.99
CA TYR A 159 5.82 10.33 15.29
C TYR A 159 6.30 9.78 16.63
N LYS A 160 5.46 9.83 17.68
CA LYS A 160 5.79 9.26 19.00
C LYS A 160 5.94 7.74 18.92
N ASP A 161 5.02 7.05 18.24
CA ASP A 161 5.04 5.61 18.11
C ASP A 161 6.27 5.14 17.32
N VAL A 162 6.58 5.77 16.18
CA VAL A 162 7.75 5.46 15.33
C VAL A 162 9.07 5.70 16.08
N THR A 163 9.17 6.81 16.82
CA THR A 163 10.34 7.14 17.64
C THR A 163 10.54 6.10 18.75
N SER A 164 9.47 5.78 19.49
CA SER A 164 9.53 4.81 20.60
C SER A 164 9.91 3.41 20.11
N ALA A 165 9.44 3.04 18.93
CA ALA A 165 9.74 1.75 18.31
C ALA A 165 11.09 1.72 17.56
N LYS A 166 11.81 2.85 17.46
CA LYS A 166 13.11 3.02 16.76
C LYS A 166 13.06 2.51 15.31
N LEU A 167 12.02 2.87 14.58
CA LEU A 167 11.77 2.35 13.23
C LEU A 167 12.59 3.05 12.14
N ASP A 168 13.24 4.17 12.44
CA ASP A 168 14.15 4.90 11.55
C ASP A 168 15.13 5.78 12.36
N SER A 169 16.00 6.51 11.68
CA SER A 169 16.92 7.48 12.28
C SER A 169 16.14 8.54 13.07
N LEU A 170 16.47 8.66 14.35
CA LEU A 170 15.86 9.67 15.23
C LEU A 170 16.07 11.09 14.71
N GLU A 171 17.26 11.37 14.16
CA GLU A 171 17.58 12.67 13.59
C GLU A 171 16.66 13.03 12.43
N LEU A 172 16.47 12.12 11.48
CA LEU A 172 15.58 12.33 10.31
C LEU A 172 14.12 12.47 10.73
N ILE A 173 13.68 11.70 11.73
CA ILE A 173 12.32 11.78 12.28
C ILE A 173 12.10 13.17 12.93
N ILE A 174 13.07 13.69 13.70
CA ILE A 174 12.98 15.01 14.35
C ILE A 174 12.97 16.12 13.29
N GLN A 175 13.85 16.03 12.29
CA GLN A 175 13.91 17.02 11.20
C GLN A 175 12.60 17.09 10.43
N GLU A 176 12.05 15.95 10.07
CA GLU A 176 10.76 15.87 9.35
C GLU A 176 9.62 16.45 10.19
N ARG A 177 9.51 16.03 11.45
CA ARG A 177 8.51 16.57 12.38
C ARG A 177 8.59 18.10 12.52
N LYS A 178 9.81 18.64 12.62
CA LYS A 178 10.02 20.08 12.72
C LYS A 178 9.48 20.82 11.48
N ILE A 179 9.58 20.26 10.28
CA ILE A 179 9.01 20.87 9.07
C ILE A 179 7.49 20.99 9.19
N LEU A 180 6.81 19.99 9.72
CA LEU A 180 5.36 20.03 9.90
C LEU A 180 4.98 21.11 10.93
N GLU A 181 5.70 21.16 12.05
CA GLU A 181 5.49 22.15 13.12
C GLU A 181 5.74 23.58 12.63
N ASP A 182 6.86 23.82 11.96
CA ASP A 182 7.23 25.13 11.42
C ASP A 182 6.28 25.60 10.30
N SER A 183 5.68 24.66 9.56
CA SER A 183 4.66 24.94 8.54
C SER A 183 3.28 25.25 9.13
N GLY A 184 3.08 25.06 10.43
CA GLY A 184 1.80 25.27 11.11
C GLY A 184 0.79 24.17 10.89
N MET A 185 1.20 22.95 10.55
CA MET A 185 0.27 21.82 10.43
C MET A 185 -0.45 21.57 11.76
N PRO A 186 -1.79 21.60 11.79
CA PRO A 186 -2.54 21.44 13.03
C PRO A 186 -2.50 20.01 13.56
N GLU A 187 -2.64 19.85 14.87
CA GLU A 187 -2.95 18.57 15.47
C GLU A 187 -4.36 18.10 15.03
N ASN A 188 -4.53 16.80 15.03
CA ASN A 188 -5.84 16.15 14.76
C ASN A 188 -6.47 16.52 13.40
N TYR A 189 -5.65 16.80 12.39
CA TYR A 189 -6.12 17.03 11.02
C TYR A 189 -6.83 15.82 10.39
N GLY A 190 -6.70 14.66 10.99
CA GLY A 190 -7.07 13.34 10.51
C GLY A 190 -5.83 12.53 10.13
N PHE A 191 -6.03 11.22 9.94
CA PHE A 191 -4.92 10.33 9.62
C PHE A 191 -5.40 9.12 8.80
N CYS A 192 -4.57 8.67 7.87
CA CYS A 192 -4.83 7.52 7.00
C CYS A 192 -3.70 6.50 7.10
N GLU A 193 -3.96 5.26 6.74
CA GLU A 193 -2.97 4.21 6.61
C GLU A 193 -2.55 4.07 5.14
N ASN A 194 -1.24 3.90 4.89
CA ASN A 194 -0.69 3.89 3.54
C ASN A 194 -0.55 2.49 2.94
N ASN A 195 -1.23 1.50 3.52
CA ASN A 195 -1.13 0.09 3.10
C ASN A 195 -1.97 -0.24 1.86
N VAL A 196 -2.98 0.58 1.53
CA VAL A 196 -3.75 0.53 0.29
C VAL A 196 -3.91 1.95 -0.25
N LEU A 197 -3.55 2.17 -1.52
CA LEU A 197 -3.67 3.48 -2.17
C LEU A 197 -4.28 3.34 -3.55
N PHE A 198 -5.51 3.79 -3.73
CA PHE A 198 -6.08 4.03 -5.07
C PHE A 198 -5.70 5.41 -5.56
N ARG A 199 -5.37 5.53 -6.86
CA ARG A 199 -5.05 6.80 -7.52
C ARG A 199 -5.50 6.81 -8.98
N LYS A 200 -6.06 7.95 -9.41
CA LYS A 200 -6.04 8.37 -10.81
C LYS A 200 -4.68 8.98 -11.07
N HIS A 201 -3.69 8.16 -11.35
CA HIS A 201 -2.28 8.53 -11.25
C HIS A 201 -1.78 9.46 -12.36
N HIS A 202 -2.60 9.73 -13.39
CA HIS A 202 -2.34 10.75 -14.39
C HIS A 202 -2.98 12.11 -14.07
N ASP A 203 -3.80 12.22 -13.02
CA ASP A 203 -4.27 13.50 -12.52
C ASP A 203 -3.07 14.34 -12.06
N ALA A 204 -2.98 15.59 -12.54
CA ALA A 204 -1.84 16.44 -12.30
C ALA A 204 -1.62 16.75 -10.82
N ASN A 205 -2.69 16.91 -10.03
CA ASN A 205 -2.59 17.18 -8.60
C ASN A 205 -2.11 15.93 -7.86
N ILE A 206 -2.65 14.74 -8.22
CA ILE A 206 -2.21 13.48 -7.64
C ILE A 206 -0.72 13.24 -7.94
N LYS A 207 -0.30 13.45 -9.18
CA LYS A 207 1.10 13.31 -9.57
C LYS A 207 2.01 14.24 -8.75
N ASN A 208 1.68 15.53 -8.68
CA ASN A 208 2.45 16.50 -7.89
C ASN A 208 2.54 16.10 -6.40
N MET A 209 1.44 15.64 -5.80
CA MET A 209 1.43 15.17 -4.43
C MET A 209 2.32 13.92 -4.23
N MET A 210 2.34 13.01 -5.20
CA MET A 210 3.21 11.82 -5.14
C MET A 210 4.69 12.20 -5.25
N ASP A 211 5.03 13.18 -6.10
CA ASP A 211 6.39 13.70 -6.24
C ASP A 211 6.84 14.43 -4.95
N GLU A 212 5.97 15.25 -4.34
CA GLU A 212 6.24 15.88 -3.05
C GLU A 212 6.41 14.83 -1.93
N TRP A 213 5.57 13.81 -1.91
CA TRP A 213 5.67 12.72 -0.94
C TRP A 213 6.97 11.94 -1.09
N TRP A 214 7.37 11.63 -2.31
CA TRP A 214 8.66 11.02 -2.59
C TRP A 214 9.84 11.90 -2.14
N ASN A 215 9.74 13.21 -2.35
CA ASN A 215 10.76 14.15 -1.88
C ASN A 215 10.92 14.11 -0.35
N MET A 216 9.82 14.01 0.40
CA MET A 216 9.87 13.83 1.87
C MET A 216 10.58 12.51 2.24
N ILE A 217 10.16 11.39 1.65
CA ILE A 217 10.75 10.06 1.89
C ILE A 217 12.24 10.00 1.56
N THR A 218 12.66 10.75 0.54
CA THR A 218 14.07 10.76 0.10
C THR A 218 14.96 11.55 1.04
N ASN A 219 14.49 12.69 1.49
CA ASN A 219 15.30 13.65 2.24
C ASN A 219 15.19 13.49 3.76
N TYR A 220 14.13 12.84 4.26
CA TYR A 220 13.86 12.67 5.68
C TYR A 220 13.62 11.20 6.01
N SER A 221 12.64 10.90 6.87
CA SER A 221 12.35 9.54 7.24
C SER A 221 11.83 8.71 6.05
N LYS A 222 12.38 7.51 5.89
CA LYS A 222 11.89 6.53 4.91
C LYS A 222 10.53 5.90 5.30
N ARG A 223 9.99 6.29 6.46
CA ARG A 223 8.67 5.89 6.93
C ARG A 223 7.60 6.73 6.23
N ASP A 224 7.09 6.21 5.13
CA ASP A 224 6.10 6.84 4.27
C ASP A 224 4.83 7.29 5.02
N GLN A 225 4.53 6.65 6.16
CA GLN A 225 3.41 6.99 7.04
C GLN A 225 3.56 8.38 7.69
N LEU A 226 4.78 8.89 7.84
CA LEU A 226 5.06 10.16 8.53
C LEU A 226 4.82 11.41 7.68
N SER A 227 4.69 11.30 6.36
CA SER A 227 4.67 12.47 5.48
C SER A 227 3.42 12.61 4.60
N LEU A 228 2.71 11.53 4.23
CA LEU A 228 1.58 11.67 3.30
C LEU A 228 0.49 12.62 3.81
N VAL A 229 0.11 12.54 5.09
CA VAL A 229 -0.94 13.42 5.63
C VAL A 229 -0.52 14.89 5.64
N TYR A 230 0.78 15.18 5.83
CA TYR A 230 1.30 16.52 5.65
C TYR A 230 1.12 17.03 4.20
N ILE A 231 1.40 16.20 3.21
CA ILE A 231 1.15 16.54 1.80
C ILE A 231 -0.34 16.77 1.54
N LEU A 232 -1.22 15.92 2.10
CA LEU A 232 -2.68 16.13 2.00
C LEU A 232 -3.10 17.48 2.59
N TRP A 233 -2.58 17.81 3.78
CA TRP A 233 -2.87 19.09 4.44
C TRP A 233 -2.43 20.29 3.60
N LYS A 234 -1.21 20.28 3.07
CA LYS A 234 -0.70 21.33 2.17
C LYS A 234 -1.59 21.54 0.94
N ASN A 235 -2.22 20.50 0.46
CA ASN A 235 -3.12 20.53 -0.69
C ASN A 235 -4.59 20.72 -0.31
N GLY A 236 -4.91 21.02 0.96
CA GLY A 236 -6.28 21.26 1.43
C GLY A 236 -7.18 20.03 1.43
N ILE A 237 -6.62 18.83 1.41
CA ILE A 237 -7.36 17.56 1.36
C ILE A 237 -7.55 17.01 2.75
N LEU A 238 -8.78 16.95 3.21
CA LEU A 238 -9.13 16.36 4.50
C LEU A 238 -9.15 14.83 4.39
N PRO A 239 -8.40 14.09 5.22
CA PRO A 239 -8.37 12.61 5.18
C PRO A 239 -9.74 11.95 5.23
N GLN A 240 -10.68 12.47 6.02
CA GLN A 240 -12.03 11.91 6.13
C GLN A 240 -12.84 11.93 4.81
N ASN A 241 -12.48 12.78 3.85
CA ASN A 241 -13.17 12.88 2.56
C ASN A 241 -12.68 11.83 1.54
N ILE A 242 -11.54 11.20 1.81
CA ILE A 242 -10.86 10.29 0.88
C ILE A 242 -10.56 8.92 1.51
N THR A 243 -11.04 8.66 2.73
CA THR A 243 -10.76 7.40 3.41
C THR A 243 -12.00 6.52 3.54
N PHE A 244 -11.78 5.21 3.41
CA PHE A 244 -12.70 4.16 3.82
C PHE A 244 -12.27 3.52 5.14
N GLU A 245 -13.05 2.58 5.67
CA GLU A 245 -12.76 1.91 6.93
C GLU A 245 -11.45 1.10 6.86
N ASN A 246 -10.76 0.96 7.99
CA ASN A 246 -9.46 0.28 8.04
C ASN A 246 -9.55 -1.18 7.59
N THR A 247 -8.57 -1.62 6.80
CA THR A 247 -8.51 -2.99 6.25
C THR A 247 -8.50 -4.08 7.31
N ARG A 248 -7.98 -3.80 8.51
CA ARG A 248 -7.95 -4.77 9.63
C ARG A 248 -9.31 -4.99 10.28
N PHE A 249 -10.24 -4.03 10.13
CA PHE A 249 -11.60 -4.14 10.66
C PHE A 249 -12.58 -4.73 9.64
N LEU A 250 -12.23 -4.70 8.37
CA LEU A 250 -13.02 -5.25 7.26
C LEU A 250 -12.64 -6.72 6.99
N ILE A 251 -12.80 -7.57 8.00
CA ILE A 251 -12.32 -8.97 8.01
C ILE A 251 -12.97 -9.89 6.96
N ASN A 252 -14.11 -9.49 6.40
CA ASN A 252 -14.77 -10.20 5.30
C ASN A 252 -14.26 -9.76 3.93
N ASP A 253 -13.56 -8.65 3.86
CA ASP A 253 -13.14 -8.00 2.63
C ASP A 253 -11.63 -7.99 2.44
N PHE A 254 -10.89 -8.06 3.57
CA PHE A 254 -9.43 -8.09 3.59
C PHE A 254 -8.92 -9.10 4.61
N TYR A 255 -7.77 -9.67 4.29
CA TYR A 255 -6.95 -10.37 5.26
C TYR A 255 -5.55 -9.75 5.28
N VAL A 256 -5.11 -9.32 6.46
CA VAL A 256 -3.81 -8.68 6.67
C VAL A 256 -2.89 -9.65 7.42
N PHE A 257 -1.81 -10.07 6.77
CA PHE A 257 -0.83 -10.98 7.36
C PHE A 257 0.22 -10.24 8.17
N GLY A 258 0.90 -10.96 9.07
CA GLY A 258 2.18 -10.51 9.59
C GLY A 258 3.26 -10.59 8.50
N HIS A 259 4.16 -9.61 8.46
CA HIS A 259 5.32 -9.69 7.55
C HIS A 259 6.22 -10.87 7.88
N GLN A 260 6.84 -11.48 6.86
CA GLN A 260 7.69 -12.67 7.04
C GLN A 260 9.04 -12.32 7.65
N LYS A 261 9.67 -11.22 7.24
CA LYS A 261 10.83 -10.67 7.95
C LYS A 261 10.31 -9.72 9.03
N GLY A 262 10.57 -10.05 10.30
CA GLY A 262 10.26 -9.16 11.40
C GLY A 262 10.95 -7.80 11.24
N ARG A 263 10.29 -6.74 11.70
CA ARG A 263 10.86 -5.39 11.79
C ARG A 263 12.02 -5.34 12.76
#